data_8aabe5220630cd799794d0719909ea32
#
_entry.id   8aabe5220630cd799794d0719909ea32
#
_cell.length_a   1.000
_cell.length_b   1.000
_cell.length_c   1.000
_cell.angle_alpha   90.00
_cell.angle_beta   90.00
_cell.angle_gamma   90.00
#
_symmetry.space_group_name_H-M   'P 1'
#
loop_
_entity.id
_entity.type
_entity.pdbx_description
1 polymer ?
#
loop_
_entity_poly.entity_id
_entity_poly.type
_entity_poly.pdbx_seq_one_letter_code
_entity_poly.pdbx_strand_id
1 'polypeptide(L)'
;AGDVPNMLTQYDMKPEQIGMMAMPAGPKKHVTLLGGNLYAVSQSADADQVDAAVRWIMNANNPEITDSVKSENEKEIAKKLERNELVGIKSMRVWNENAESTKYINDLIDSKANANINHVKLYNDFMANMGDCELHTEEPMCAQELYSILDSCIQSVLEDKNADCAEILKKGCSDFQSNYLDNIDY
;
A
#
# COMPACT_ATOMS: atom_id res chain seq x y z
N ALA A 1 -2.05 5.44 -2.20
CA ALA A 1 -1.69 5.80 -3.58
C ALA A 1 -2.35 4.86 -4.61
N GLY A 2 -2.65 3.61 -4.24
CA GLY A 2 -3.26 2.62 -5.14
C GLY A 2 -4.63 2.99 -5.69
N ASP A 3 -5.42 3.74 -4.94
CA ASP A 3 -6.80 4.10 -5.33
C ASP A 3 -6.87 5.36 -6.21
N VAL A 4 -5.84 6.19 -6.25
CA VAL A 4 -5.83 7.40 -7.08
C VAL A 4 -6.10 7.10 -8.56
N PRO A 5 -5.49 6.09 -9.19
CA PRO A 5 -5.84 5.71 -10.56
C PRO A 5 -7.33 5.41 -10.75
N ASN A 6 -7.94 4.69 -9.81
CA ASN A 6 -9.37 4.34 -9.88
C ASN A 6 -10.26 5.58 -9.73
N MET A 7 -9.93 6.48 -8.81
CA MET A 7 -10.65 7.76 -8.65
C MET A 7 -10.69 8.56 -9.94
N LEU A 8 -9.57 8.59 -10.67
CA LEU A 8 -9.44 9.34 -11.90
C LEU A 8 -10.07 8.63 -13.12
N THR A 9 -9.96 7.30 -13.20
CA THR A 9 -10.39 6.55 -14.38
C THR A 9 -11.78 5.92 -14.26
N GLN A 10 -12.16 5.42 -13.09
CA GLN A 10 -13.45 4.76 -12.87
C GLN A 10 -14.53 5.72 -12.37
N TYR A 11 -14.15 6.69 -11.55
CA TYR A 11 -15.07 7.63 -10.92
C TYR A 11 -15.04 9.03 -11.55
N ASP A 12 -14.25 9.21 -12.62
CA ASP A 12 -14.14 10.46 -13.38
C ASP A 12 -13.87 11.69 -12.48
N MET A 13 -13.16 11.47 -11.37
CA MET A 13 -12.76 12.58 -10.49
C MET A 13 -11.67 13.38 -11.18
N LYS A 14 -11.73 14.70 -11.02
CA LYS A 14 -10.68 15.59 -11.52
C LYS A 14 -9.52 15.65 -10.51
N PRO A 15 -8.27 15.82 -10.98
CA PRO A 15 -7.11 15.93 -10.10
C PRO A 15 -7.27 16.96 -8.99
N GLU A 16 -7.95 18.08 -9.28
CA GLU A 16 -8.18 19.18 -8.35
C GLU A 16 -9.14 18.79 -7.20
N GLN A 17 -9.89 17.71 -7.37
CA GLN A 17 -10.82 17.19 -6.37
C GLN A 17 -10.16 16.18 -5.42
N ILE A 18 -8.91 15.76 -5.72
CA ILE A 18 -8.20 14.72 -4.98
C ILE A 18 -7.08 15.37 -4.16
N GLY A 19 -7.17 15.27 -2.85
CA GLY A 19 -6.11 15.62 -1.93
C GLY A 19 -5.39 14.36 -1.44
N MET A 20 -4.09 14.43 -1.25
CA MET A 20 -3.29 13.39 -0.61
C MET A 20 -2.53 13.98 0.57
N MET A 21 -2.58 13.33 1.69
CA MET A 21 -1.85 13.73 2.89
C MET A 21 -1.38 12.49 3.66
N ALA A 22 -0.33 12.64 4.43
CA ALA A 22 0.07 11.62 5.39
C ALA A 22 -1.03 11.42 6.44
N MET A 23 -1.11 10.22 7.02
CA MET A 23 -2.00 9.97 8.14
C MET A 23 -1.70 10.99 9.25
N PRO A 24 -2.70 11.65 9.84
CA PRO A 24 -2.46 12.57 10.95
C PRO A 24 -1.80 11.87 12.13
N ALA A 25 -0.87 12.58 12.79
CA ALA A 25 -0.24 12.06 14.00
C ALA A 25 -1.28 11.84 15.10
N GLY A 26 -1.26 10.65 15.68
CA GLY A 26 -2.03 10.34 16.88
C GLY A 26 -1.34 10.86 18.15
N PRO A 27 -2.00 10.77 19.31
CA PRO A 27 -1.44 11.27 20.57
C PRO A 27 -0.22 10.47 21.05
N LYS A 28 0.02 9.28 20.54
CA LYS A 28 1.13 8.42 20.91
C LYS A 28 2.16 8.25 19.81
N LYS A 29 1.71 8.12 18.56
CA LYS A 29 2.56 7.82 17.40
C LYS A 29 2.04 8.46 16.14
N HIS A 30 2.97 8.69 15.21
CA HIS A 30 2.67 9.06 13.83
C HIS A 30 3.02 7.87 12.94
N VAL A 31 2.04 7.03 12.65
CA VAL A 31 2.23 5.78 11.90
C VAL A 31 1.21 5.65 10.77
N THR A 32 1.60 4.96 9.72
CA THR A 32 0.69 4.51 8.67
C THR A 32 0.98 3.06 8.30
N LEU A 33 -0.02 2.40 7.75
CA LEU A 33 0.09 1.01 7.34
C LEU A 33 0.94 0.88 6.08
N LEU A 34 1.93 -0.01 6.12
CA LEU A 34 2.69 -0.46 4.97
C LEU A 34 2.16 -1.81 4.51
N GLY A 35 1.50 -1.84 3.36
CA GLY A 35 1.11 -3.08 2.69
C GLY A 35 2.19 -3.58 1.75
N GLY A 36 2.23 -4.89 1.53
CA GLY A 36 3.15 -5.52 0.60
C GLY A 36 2.96 -7.04 0.55
N ASN A 37 3.71 -7.70 -0.35
CA ASN A 37 3.74 -9.14 -0.40
C ASN A 37 4.81 -9.67 0.56
N LEU A 38 4.43 -10.61 1.41
CA LEU A 38 5.34 -11.36 2.27
C LEU A 38 5.54 -12.74 1.69
N TYR A 39 6.78 -13.17 1.63
CA TYR A 39 7.15 -14.52 1.22
C TYR A 39 7.60 -15.30 2.44
N ALA A 40 7.00 -16.46 2.67
CA ALA A 40 7.38 -17.36 3.74
C ALA A 40 7.75 -18.72 3.17
N VAL A 41 8.81 -19.32 3.72
CA VAL A 41 9.19 -20.70 3.41
C VAL A 41 8.70 -21.59 4.54
N SER A 42 8.12 -22.75 4.21
CA SER A 42 7.62 -23.68 5.22
C SER A 42 8.73 -24.11 6.17
N GLN A 43 8.41 -24.20 7.46
CA GLN A 43 9.33 -24.76 8.47
C GLN A 43 9.71 -26.22 8.18
N SER A 44 8.89 -26.97 7.46
CA SER A 44 9.15 -28.35 7.06
C SER A 44 9.99 -28.49 5.78
N ALA A 45 10.38 -27.37 5.16
CA ALA A 45 11.20 -27.40 3.96
C ALA A 45 12.62 -27.87 4.30
N ASP A 46 13.17 -28.75 3.46
CA ASP A 46 14.58 -29.11 3.53
C ASP A 46 15.51 -28.00 2.99
N ALA A 47 16.81 -28.22 3.12
CA ALA A 47 17.79 -27.19 2.74
C ALA A 47 17.76 -26.84 1.24
N ASP A 48 17.52 -27.82 0.37
CA ASP A 48 17.44 -27.62 -1.08
C ASP A 48 16.19 -26.85 -1.46
N GLN A 49 15.06 -27.14 -0.81
CA GLN A 49 13.81 -26.41 -0.97
C GLN A 49 13.92 -24.96 -0.48
N VAL A 50 14.59 -24.73 0.65
CA VAL A 50 14.86 -23.39 1.17
C VAL A 50 15.73 -22.60 0.18
N ASP A 51 16.84 -23.19 -0.31
CA ASP A 51 17.71 -22.53 -1.29
C ASP A 51 16.96 -22.19 -2.58
N ALA A 52 16.16 -23.12 -3.10
CA ALA A 52 15.34 -22.87 -4.29
C ALA A 52 14.32 -21.75 -4.08
N ALA A 53 13.63 -21.73 -2.93
CA ALA A 53 12.68 -20.67 -2.59
C ALA A 53 13.36 -19.30 -2.47
N VAL A 54 14.51 -19.22 -1.79
CA VAL A 54 15.29 -17.99 -1.65
C VAL A 54 15.76 -17.49 -3.01
N ARG A 55 16.27 -18.36 -3.87
CA ARG A 55 16.67 -18.01 -5.25
C ARG A 55 15.48 -17.45 -6.05
N TRP A 56 14.32 -18.08 -5.92
CA TRP A 56 13.11 -17.60 -6.59
C TRP A 56 12.71 -16.20 -6.09
N ILE A 57 12.68 -15.98 -4.77
CA ILE A 57 12.37 -14.68 -4.16
C ILE A 57 13.36 -13.61 -4.64
N MET A 58 14.65 -13.93 -4.63
CA MET A 58 15.71 -13.00 -5.07
C MET A 58 15.62 -12.70 -6.56
N ASN A 59 15.24 -13.66 -7.39
CA ASN A 59 15.04 -13.42 -8.83
C ASN A 59 13.82 -12.53 -9.10
N ALA A 60 12.73 -12.76 -8.35
CA ALA A 60 11.51 -11.94 -8.48
C ALA A 60 11.70 -10.48 -7.99
N ASN A 61 12.64 -10.26 -7.07
CA ASN A 61 12.94 -8.95 -6.46
C ASN A 61 14.40 -8.53 -6.71
N ASN A 62 14.95 -8.83 -7.88
CA ASN A 62 16.35 -8.52 -8.16
C ASN A 62 16.60 -7.01 -8.21
N PRO A 63 17.58 -6.49 -7.44
CA PRO A 63 17.98 -5.08 -7.52
C PRO A 63 18.70 -4.74 -8.82
N GLU A 64 19.26 -5.74 -9.50
CA GLU A 64 19.93 -5.59 -10.78
C GLU A 64 18.92 -5.62 -11.92
N ILE A 65 19.27 -4.92 -13.01
CA ILE A 65 18.43 -4.90 -14.20
C ILE A 65 18.88 -5.96 -15.19
N THR A 66 18.02 -6.95 -15.44
CA THR A 66 18.23 -7.97 -16.46
C THR A 66 17.32 -7.72 -17.66
N ASP A 67 17.64 -8.32 -18.81
CA ASP A 67 16.79 -8.19 -20.01
C ASP A 67 15.39 -8.77 -19.79
N SER A 68 15.26 -9.78 -18.94
CA SER A 68 13.95 -10.33 -18.54
C SER A 68 13.15 -9.29 -17.77
N VAL A 69 13.74 -8.66 -16.76
CA VAL A 69 13.09 -7.62 -15.93
C VAL A 69 12.68 -6.43 -16.80
N LYS A 70 13.53 -6.01 -17.75
CA LYS A 70 13.17 -4.94 -18.70
C LYS A 70 11.95 -5.32 -19.52
N SER A 71 12.02 -6.49 -20.18
CA SER A 71 10.94 -6.96 -21.04
C SER A 71 9.61 -7.13 -20.29
N GLU A 72 9.62 -7.62 -19.06
CA GLU A 72 8.43 -7.79 -18.24
C GLU A 72 7.80 -6.44 -17.87
N ASN A 73 8.60 -5.48 -17.41
CA ASN A 73 8.10 -4.15 -17.06
C ASN A 73 7.58 -3.38 -18.28
N GLU A 74 8.27 -3.48 -19.41
CA GLU A 74 7.81 -2.86 -20.67
C GLU A 74 6.46 -3.44 -21.12
N LYS A 75 6.29 -4.77 -21.05
CA LYS A 75 5.03 -5.45 -21.36
C LYS A 75 3.91 -5.08 -20.40
N GLU A 76 4.21 -4.97 -19.10
CA GLU A 76 3.21 -4.58 -18.10
C GLU A 76 2.71 -3.16 -18.37
N ILE A 77 3.62 -2.21 -18.61
CA ILE A 77 3.26 -0.82 -18.91
C ILE A 77 2.49 -0.74 -20.25
N ALA A 78 2.91 -1.47 -21.28
CA ALA A 78 2.20 -1.51 -22.54
C ALA A 78 0.74 -2.02 -22.35
N LYS A 79 0.54 -3.09 -21.59
CA LYS A 79 -0.80 -3.60 -21.27
C LYS A 79 -1.66 -2.59 -20.50
N LYS A 80 -1.06 -1.84 -19.57
CA LYS A 80 -1.79 -0.76 -18.87
C LYS A 80 -2.25 0.32 -19.84
N LEU A 81 -1.38 0.75 -20.75
CA LEU A 81 -1.73 1.74 -21.77
C LEU A 81 -2.80 1.25 -22.75
N GLU A 82 -2.73 -0.01 -23.19
CA GLU A 82 -3.76 -0.64 -24.02
C GLU A 82 -5.15 -0.66 -23.39
N ARG A 83 -5.19 -0.77 -22.03
CA ARG A 83 -6.43 -0.74 -21.26
C ARG A 83 -6.86 0.67 -20.84
N ASN A 84 -6.18 1.71 -21.32
CA ASN A 84 -6.38 3.08 -20.88
C ASN A 84 -6.21 3.28 -19.36
N GLU A 85 -5.39 2.44 -18.73
CA GLU A 85 -5.04 2.60 -17.32
C GLU A 85 -4.04 3.75 -17.16
N LEU A 86 -4.06 4.37 -15.98
CA LEU A 86 -3.17 5.48 -15.67
C LEU A 86 -1.73 4.99 -15.46
N VAL A 87 -0.78 5.54 -16.22
CA VAL A 87 0.65 5.35 -16.07
C VAL A 87 1.30 6.68 -15.74
N GLY A 88 2.24 6.70 -14.79
CA GLY A 88 2.97 7.91 -14.39
C GLY A 88 3.04 8.10 -12.87
N ILE A 89 2.21 7.40 -12.09
CA ILE A 89 2.28 7.41 -10.63
C ILE A 89 3.23 6.30 -10.18
N LYS A 90 4.34 6.70 -9.55
CA LYS A 90 5.33 5.77 -8.99
C LYS A 90 4.81 5.17 -7.68
N SER A 91 5.00 3.89 -7.50
CA SER A 91 4.73 3.20 -6.24
C SER A 91 6.01 3.05 -5.41
N MET A 92 5.87 2.82 -4.11
CA MET A 92 6.99 2.42 -3.27
C MET A 92 7.61 1.13 -3.82
N ARG A 93 8.94 1.09 -3.85
CA ARG A 93 9.70 -0.06 -4.33
C ARG A 93 10.34 -0.79 -3.17
N VAL A 94 10.59 -2.08 -3.35
CA VAL A 94 11.30 -2.92 -2.37
C VAL A 94 12.74 -2.43 -2.19
N TRP A 95 13.37 -2.00 -3.28
CA TRP A 95 14.72 -1.45 -3.28
C TRP A 95 14.68 0.07 -3.29
N ASN A 96 15.67 0.68 -2.64
CA ASN A 96 15.80 2.13 -2.58
C ASN A 96 16.08 2.75 -3.97
N GLU A 97 16.07 4.06 -4.04
CA GLU A 97 16.25 4.82 -5.29
C GLU A 97 17.62 4.63 -5.96
N ASN A 98 18.61 4.10 -5.25
CA ASN A 98 19.96 3.85 -5.81
C ASN A 98 20.04 2.53 -6.57
N ALA A 99 19.11 1.60 -6.36
CA ALA A 99 19.09 0.35 -7.09
C ALA A 99 18.81 0.57 -8.59
N GLU A 100 19.54 -0.14 -9.44
CA GLU A 100 19.40 -0.02 -10.90
C GLU A 100 17.99 -0.34 -11.38
N SER A 101 17.37 -1.38 -10.81
CA SER A 101 16.00 -1.76 -11.15
C SER A 101 15.00 -0.66 -10.79
N THR A 102 15.15 -0.02 -9.63
CA THR A 102 14.28 1.09 -9.23
C THR A 102 14.42 2.30 -10.17
N LYS A 103 15.65 2.67 -10.52
CA LYS A 103 15.90 3.76 -11.48
C LYS A 103 15.28 3.44 -12.83
N TYR A 104 15.59 2.27 -13.38
CA TYR A 104 15.06 1.87 -14.69
C TYR A 104 13.55 1.91 -14.75
N ILE A 105 12.88 1.31 -13.74
CA ILE A 105 11.42 1.25 -13.73
C ILE A 105 10.82 2.66 -13.59
N ASN A 106 11.41 3.51 -12.76
CA ASN A 106 10.97 4.90 -12.62
C ASN A 106 11.15 5.69 -13.92
N ASP A 107 12.28 5.55 -14.59
CA ASP A 107 12.56 6.19 -15.88
C ASP A 107 11.60 5.68 -16.98
N LEU A 108 11.32 4.38 -16.98
CA LEU A 108 10.38 3.77 -17.90
C LEU A 108 8.95 4.32 -17.67
N ILE A 109 8.50 4.40 -16.41
CA ILE A 109 7.21 5.00 -16.05
C ILE A 109 7.15 6.45 -16.53
N ASP A 110 8.18 7.26 -16.26
CA ASP A 110 8.22 8.66 -16.66
C ASP A 110 8.18 8.80 -18.19
N SER A 111 8.89 7.93 -18.93
CA SER A 111 8.94 7.95 -20.38
C SER A 111 7.64 7.56 -21.07
N LYS A 112 6.79 6.80 -20.38
CA LYS A 112 5.51 6.26 -20.88
C LYS A 112 4.29 6.87 -20.20
N ALA A 113 4.49 7.86 -19.35
CA ALA A 113 3.42 8.48 -18.59
C ALA A 113 2.33 9.05 -19.50
N ASN A 114 1.09 8.62 -19.26
CA ASN A 114 -0.13 9.23 -19.79
C ASN A 114 -0.87 10.02 -18.70
N ALA A 115 -0.34 9.99 -17.47
CA ALA A 115 -0.87 10.74 -16.36
C ALA A 115 -0.67 12.24 -16.58
N ASN A 116 -1.70 13.02 -16.25
CA ASN A 116 -1.57 14.45 -16.14
C ASN A 116 -0.52 14.80 -15.08
N ILE A 117 0.26 15.85 -15.31
CA ILE A 117 1.32 16.32 -14.38
C ILE A 117 0.79 16.59 -12.97
N ASN A 118 -0.47 16.98 -12.84
CA ASN A 118 -1.11 17.23 -11.54
C ASN A 118 -1.26 15.92 -10.73
N HIS A 119 -1.47 14.78 -11.38
CA HIS A 119 -1.55 13.48 -10.69
C HIS A 119 -0.19 13.08 -10.13
N VAL A 120 0.86 13.28 -10.91
CA VAL A 120 2.24 13.02 -10.49
C VAL A 120 2.62 13.97 -9.35
N LYS A 121 2.21 15.24 -9.44
CA LYS A 121 2.45 16.23 -8.40
C LYS A 121 1.78 15.85 -7.08
N LEU A 122 0.52 15.43 -7.09
CA LEU A 122 -0.17 14.99 -5.87
C LEU A 122 0.57 13.86 -5.16
N TYR A 123 1.06 12.87 -5.89
CA TYR A 123 1.82 11.79 -5.31
C TYR A 123 3.17 12.25 -4.76
N ASN A 124 3.91 13.05 -5.51
CA ASN A 124 5.19 13.58 -5.07
C ASN A 124 5.05 14.49 -3.85
N ASP A 125 4.03 15.34 -3.83
CA ASP A 125 3.71 16.19 -2.69
C ASP A 125 3.37 15.33 -1.44
N PHE A 126 2.61 14.26 -1.60
CA PHE A 126 2.32 13.30 -0.53
C PHE A 126 3.60 12.67 0.02
N MET A 127 4.46 12.12 -0.85
CA MET A 127 5.71 11.48 -0.44
C MET A 127 6.66 12.48 0.25
N ALA A 128 6.74 13.71 -0.25
CA ALA A 128 7.56 14.76 0.35
C ALA A 128 7.05 15.20 1.73
N ASN A 129 5.75 15.10 1.97
CA ASN A 129 5.09 15.54 3.21
C ASN A 129 4.81 14.40 4.19
N MET A 130 5.27 13.19 3.93
CA MET A 130 5.15 12.08 4.90
C MET A 130 5.91 12.35 6.21
N GLY A 131 6.98 13.15 6.14
CA GLY A 131 7.73 13.60 7.32
C GLY A 131 8.28 12.44 8.14
N ASP A 132 7.97 12.43 9.42
CA ASP A 132 8.35 11.43 10.41
C ASP A 132 7.30 10.30 10.58
N CYS A 133 6.40 10.14 9.61
CA CYS A 133 5.42 9.06 9.62
C CYS A 133 6.11 7.70 9.50
N GLU A 134 6.01 6.90 10.56
CA GLU A 134 6.55 5.55 10.58
C GLU A 134 5.68 4.61 9.74
N LEU A 135 6.32 3.74 8.96
CA LEU A 135 5.67 2.70 8.18
C LEU A 135 5.65 1.41 8.97
N HIS A 136 4.46 0.91 9.30
CA HIS A 136 4.27 -0.34 10.03
C HIS A 136 3.44 -1.33 9.20
N THR A 137 3.80 -2.61 9.30
CA THR A 137 2.94 -3.68 8.80
C THR A 137 1.73 -3.87 9.71
N GLU A 138 0.73 -4.58 9.24
CA GLU A 138 -0.39 -5.02 10.08
C GLU A 138 0.11 -5.78 11.31
N GLU A 139 -0.58 -5.60 12.42
CA GLU A 139 -0.36 -6.44 13.59
C GLU A 139 -0.67 -7.90 13.23
N PRO A 140 0.17 -8.86 13.68
CA PRO A 140 0.06 -10.26 13.24
C PRO A 140 -1.18 -10.98 13.77
N MET A 141 -1.84 -10.42 14.80
CA MET A 141 -2.98 -11.06 15.46
C MET A 141 -4.23 -10.18 15.41
N CYS A 142 -5.36 -10.80 15.11
CA CYS A 142 -6.68 -10.19 15.11
C CYS A 142 -6.85 -8.94 14.22
N ALA A 143 -6.02 -8.78 13.17
CA ALA A 143 -6.11 -7.61 12.29
C ALA A 143 -7.44 -7.57 11.52
N GLN A 144 -7.93 -8.72 11.05
CA GLN A 144 -9.18 -8.82 10.30
C GLN A 144 -10.39 -8.52 11.17
N GLU A 145 -10.37 -8.97 12.42
CA GLU A 145 -11.39 -8.69 13.42
C GLU A 145 -11.41 -7.20 13.76
N LEU A 146 -10.21 -6.57 13.90
CA LEU A 146 -10.11 -5.13 14.09
C LEU A 146 -10.75 -4.37 12.92
N TYR A 147 -10.44 -4.77 11.68
CA TYR A 147 -11.03 -4.12 10.50
C TYR A 147 -12.55 -4.25 10.46
N SER A 148 -13.10 -5.40 10.85
CA SER A 148 -14.56 -5.61 10.92
C SER A 148 -15.22 -4.69 11.95
N ILE A 149 -14.56 -4.46 13.09
CA ILE A 149 -15.06 -3.53 14.11
C ILE A 149 -14.96 -2.08 13.61
N LEU A 150 -13.83 -1.70 12.97
CA LEU A 150 -13.68 -0.36 12.43
C LEU A 150 -14.68 -0.07 11.30
N ASP A 151 -14.96 -1.06 10.45
CA ASP A 151 -15.99 -0.95 9.42
C ASP A 151 -17.38 -0.71 10.05
N SER A 152 -17.73 -1.44 11.09
CA SER A 152 -18.98 -1.25 11.84
C SER A 152 -19.05 0.16 12.49
N CYS A 153 -17.94 0.66 13.01
CA CYS A 153 -17.88 2.02 13.54
C CYS A 153 -18.12 3.07 12.44
N ILE A 154 -17.49 2.91 11.27
CA ILE A 154 -17.67 3.78 10.11
C ILE A 154 -19.11 3.75 9.63
N GLN A 155 -19.72 2.57 9.49
CA GLN A 155 -21.12 2.42 9.12
C GLN A 155 -22.04 3.19 10.07
N SER A 156 -21.85 3.04 11.39
CA SER A 156 -22.63 3.75 12.40
C SER A 156 -22.55 5.28 12.27
N VAL A 157 -21.36 5.79 11.93
CA VAL A 157 -21.17 7.25 11.70
C VAL A 157 -21.86 7.71 10.41
N LEU A 158 -21.83 6.88 9.36
CA LEU A 158 -22.46 7.21 8.07
C LEU A 158 -24.00 7.20 8.15
N GLU A 159 -24.56 6.37 9.01
CA GLU A 159 -26.01 6.24 9.18
C GLU A 159 -26.64 7.36 10.03
N ASP A 160 -25.90 7.94 10.95
CA ASP A 160 -26.37 9.01 11.85
C ASP A 160 -25.53 10.27 11.75
N LYS A 161 -26.11 11.35 11.27
CA LYS A 161 -25.46 12.68 11.15
C LYS A 161 -25.01 13.25 12.51
N ASN A 162 -25.61 12.80 13.60
CA ASN A 162 -25.31 13.26 14.94
C ASN A 162 -24.51 12.24 15.75
N ALA A 163 -23.95 11.24 15.07
CA ALA A 163 -23.18 10.19 15.71
C ALA A 163 -22.02 10.77 16.54
N ASP A 164 -21.92 10.31 17.79
CA ASP A 164 -20.76 10.60 18.62
C ASP A 164 -19.62 9.63 18.26
N CYS A 165 -18.73 10.08 17.37
CA CYS A 165 -17.61 9.28 16.91
C CYS A 165 -16.70 8.79 18.05
N ALA A 166 -16.56 9.57 19.12
CA ALA A 166 -15.73 9.19 20.27
C ALA A 166 -16.36 8.03 21.05
N GLU A 167 -17.64 8.07 21.30
CA GLU A 167 -18.38 6.99 21.99
C GLU A 167 -18.41 5.72 21.13
N ILE A 168 -18.63 5.84 19.82
CA ILE A 168 -18.64 4.70 18.90
C ILE A 168 -17.26 4.02 18.89
N LEU A 169 -16.18 4.79 18.76
CA LEU A 169 -14.81 4.25 18.76
C LEU A 169 -14.47 3.64 20.12
N LYS A 170 -14.85 4.27 21.22
CA LYS A 170 -14.61 3.75 22.56
C LYS A 170 -15.30 2.40 22.77
N LYS A 171 -16.55 2.28 22.31
CA LYS A 171 -17.27 1.00 22.33
C LYS A 171 -16.56 -0.02 21.45
N GLY A 172 -16.21 0.32 20.21
CA GLY A 172 -15.47 -0.57 19.31
C GLY A 172 -14.16 -1.07 19.91
N CYS A 173 -13.39 -0.20 20.55
CA CYS A 173 -12.16 -0.59 21.26
C CYS A 173 -12.44 -1.55 22.41
N SER A 174 -13.49 -1.31 23.21
CA SER A 174 -13.88 -2.20 24.30
C SER A 174 -14.32 -3.57 23.79
N ASP A 175 -15.11 -3.59 22.73
CA ASP A 175 -15.60 -4.82 22.12
C ASP A 175 -14.42 -5.63 21.50
N PHE A 176 -13.48 -4.96 20.86
CA PHE A 176 -12.26 -5.59 20.34
C PHE A 176 -11.40 -6.19 21.44
N GLN A 177 -11.18 -5.44 22.52
CA GLN A 177 -10.41 -5.93 23.65
C GLN A 177 -11.03 -7.19 24.25
N SER A 178 -12.31 -7.13 24.61
CA SER A 178 -12.97 -8.22 25.34
C SER A 178 -13.29 -9.45 24.49
N ASN A 179 -13.60 -9.26 23.21
CA ASN A 179 -14.01 -10.38 22.34
C ASN A 179 -12.83 -11.07 21.67
N TYR A 180 -11.69 -10.37 21.50
CA TYR A 180 -10.56 -10.90 20.74
C TYR A 180 -9.27 -10.88 21.55
N LEU A 181 -8.79 -9.72 22.01
CA LEU A 181 -7.46 -9.65 22.61
C LEU A 181 -7.37 -10.40 23.95
N ASP A 182 -8.40 -10.34 24.78
CA ASP A 182 -8.43 -11.03 26.07
C ASP A 182 -8.56 -12.57 25.93
N ASN A 183 -8.86 -13.04 24.72
CA ASN A 183 -9.04 -14.47 24.42
C ASN A 183 -7.84 -15.08 23.66
N ILE A 184 -6.75 -14.34 23.50
CA ILE A 184 -5.53 -14.87 22.87
C ILE A 184 -4.79 -15.73 23.89
N ASP A 185 -4.68 -17.03 23.60
CA ASP A 185 -3.82 -17.95 24.35
C ASP A 185 -2.38 -17.75 23.91
N TYR A 186 -1.48 -17.39 24.85
CA TYR A 186 -0.03 -17.22 24.64
C TYR A 186 0.76 -18.49 24.93
#